data_96738865ecef4cf1fed62199fb026a95
#
_entry.id   96738865ecef4cf1fed62199fb026a95
#
_cell.length_a   1.000
_cell.length_b   1.000
_cell.length_c   1.000
_cell.angle_alpha   90.00
_cell.angle_beta   90.00
_cell.angle_gamma   90.00
#
_symmetry.space_group_name_H-M   'P 1'
#
loop_
_entity.id
_entity.type
_entity.pdbx_description
1 polymer ?
#
loop_
_entity_poly.entity_id
_entity_poly.type
_entity_poly.pdbx_seq_one_letter_code
_entity_poly.pdbx_strand_id
1 'polypeptide(L)'
;HCQCRRQRQMCIRDSQFGAVPKDMYGTADAVLFIRALHNMARFEEKGGFMSSAMQDAYAVLKPGGIVGIVQHEAREDRPDAWANGDAGYLKKSYIKAKMAAAGFEFVAESDINENAKDTAGEGDIVWRLPPSLSGSKDDEEKRAMMQAIGESNRMTLLFKKPAE
;
A
#
# COMPACT_ATOMS: atom_id res chain seq x y z
N HIS A 1 -2.41 -44.03 15.57
CA HIS A 1 -2.56 -43.58 14.21
C HIS A 1 -3.40 -42.32 14.18
N CYS A 2 -2.72 -41.14 14.24
CA CYS A 2 -3.39 -39.87 14.06
C CYS A 2 -3.46 -39.59 12.54
N GLN A 3 -4.63 -39.81 11.95
CA GLN A 3 -4.91 -39.34 10.60
C GLN A 3 -5.04 -37.82 10.67
N CYS A 4 -3.94 -37.10 10.47
CA CYS A 4 -3.98 -35.66 10.18
C CYS A 4 -4.75 -35.45 8.88
N ARG A 5 -6.04 -35.10 8.99
CA ARG A 5 -6.70 -34.35 7.91
C ARG A 5 -5.81 -33.17 7.61
N ARG A 6 -5.28 -33.09 6.39
CA ARG A 6 -4.59 -31.89 5.89
C ARG A 6 -5.58 -30.74 5.81
N GLN A 7 -5.88 -30.13 6.95
CA GLN A 7 -6.27 -28.73 6.95
C GLN A 7 -5.05 -27.99 6.45
N ARG A 8 -5.19 -27.20 5.40
CA ARG A 8 -4.17 -26.24 4.99
C ARG A 8 -4.05 -25.24 6.13
N GLN A 9 -3.20 -25.54 7.07
CA GLN A 9 -2.88 -24.67 8.17
C GLN A 9 -2.02 -23.55 7.56
N MET A 10 -2.59 -22.36 7.47
CA MET A 10 -1.86 -21.18 7.06
C MET A 10 -0.81 -20.92 8.15
N CYS A 11 0.46 -21.17 7.84
CA CYS A 11 1.55 -20.84 8.75
C CYS A 11 1.72 -19.33 8.78
N ILE A 12 1.22 -18.69 9.83
CA ILE A 12 1.44 -17.27 10.09
C ILE A 12 2.75 -17.13 10.87
N ARG A 13 3.66 -16.32 10.36
CA ARG A 13 4.87 -15.87 11.05
C ARG A 13 4.86 -14.35 11.06
N ASP A 14 4.76 -13.77 12.23
CA ASP A 14 4.79 -12.33 12.41
C ASP A 14 6.22 -11.83 12.53
N SER A 15 6.49 -10.65 11.98
CA SER A 15 7.73 -9.91 12.16
C SER A 15 7.47 -8.41 12.16
N GLN A 16 8.38 -7.63 12.74
CA GLN A 16 8.34 -6.18 12.66
C GLN A 16 9.18 -5.70 11.47
N PHE A 17 8.78 -4.62 10.84
CA PHE A 17 9.58 -3.97 9.81
C PHE A 17 10.94 -3.53 10.40
N GLY A 18 12.02 -3.78 9.65
CA GLY A 18 13.40 -3.59 10.10
C GLY A 18 13.95 -4.72 10.98
N ALA A 19 13.15 -5.76 11.28
CA ALA A 19 13.55 -6.89 12.14
C ALA A 19 13.11 -8.25 11.61
N VAL A 20 13.00 -8.40 10.28
CA VAL A 20 12.64 -9.68 9.65
C VAL A 20 13.74 -10.72 9.92
N PRO A 21 13.39 -11.91 10.45
CA PRO A 21 14.35 -12.98 10.70
C PRO A 21 15.08 -13.43 9.43
N LYS A 22 16.39 -13.67 9.54
CA LYS A 22 17.24 -14.04 8.39
C LYS A 22 16.82 -15.36 7.74
N ASP A 23 16.21 -16.27 8.48
CA ASP A 23 15.69 -17.54 7.94
C ASP A 23 14.45 -17.35 7.04
N MET A 24 13.88 -16.14 6.99
CA MET A 24 12.84 -15.76 6.03
C MET A 24 13.39 -15.15 4.73
N TYR A 25 14.68 -14.85 4.65
CA TYR A 25 15.27 -14.23 3.46
C TYR A 25 15.21 -15.18 2.27
N GLY A 26 14.76 -14.65 1.12
CA GLY A 26 14.65 -15.42 -0.12
C GLY A 26 13.63 -16.58 -0.07
N THR A 27 12.64 -16.52 0.81
CA THR A 27 11.63 -17.60 0.94
C THR A 27 10.28 -17.27 0.32
N ALA A 28 9.95 -15.97 0.16
CA ALA A 28 8.66 -15.53 -0.35
C ALA A 28 8.66 -15.44 -1.89
N ASP A 29 7.55 -15.83 -2.49
CA ASP A 29 7.30 -15.67 -3.94
C ASP A 29 6.68 -14.30 -4.24
N ALA A 30 5.92 -13.74 -3.29
CA ALA A 30 5.25 -12.47 -3.44
C ALA A 30 5.12 -11.71 -2.12
N VAL A 31 5.14 -10.37 -2.20
CA VAL A 31 4.78 -9.44 -1.11
C VAL A 31 3.64 -8.56 -1.59
N LEU A 32 2.66 -8.31 -0.74
CA LEU A 32 1.50 -7.48 -1.05
C LEU A 32 1.38 -6.32 -0.06
N PHE A 33 1.33 -5.10 -0.57
CA PHE A 33 1.02 -3.89 0.19
C PHE A 33 -0.36 -3.38 -0.22
N ILE A 34 -1.39 -3.76 0.53
CA ILE A 34 -2.78 -3.42 0.23
C ILE A 34 -3.24 -2.32 1.18
N ARG A 35 -3.31 -1.09 0.70
CA ARG A 35 -3.73 0.11 1.45
C ARG A 35 -2.95 0.31 2.77
N ALA A 36 -1.66 -0.01 2.75
CA ALA A 36 -0.81 0.02 3.94
C ALA A 36 0.30 1.09 3.86
N LEU A 37 0.76 1.41 2.65
CA LEU A 37 1.95 2.24 2.47
C LEU A 37 1.81 3.67 3.01
N HIS A 38 0.61 4.26 2.98
CA HIS A 38 0.38 5.58 3.55
C HIS A 38 0.66 5.62 5.07
N ASN A 39 0.36 4.52 5.79
CA ASN A 39 0.66 4.44 7.23
C ASN A 39 2.17 4.39 7.51
N MET A 40 2.96 3.89 6.59
CA MET A 40 4.43 3.86 6.69
C MET A 40 5.04 5.19 6.25
N ALA A 41 4.54 5.75 5.14
CA ALA A 41 5.02 7.01 4.57
C ALA A 41 4.89 8.19 5.54
N ARG A 42 3.76 8.33 6.24
CA ARG A 42 3.52 9.39 7.23
C ARG A 42 4.52 9.41 8.39
N PHE A 43 5.24 8.33 8.62
CA PHE A 43 6.26 8.21 9.65
C PHE A 43 7.67 8.00 9.08
N GLU A 44 7.84 8.15 7.76
CA GLU A 44 9.13 7.93 7.10
C GLU A 44 10.24 8.81 7.70
N GLU A 45 9.98 10.09 7.89
CA GLU A 45 10.94 11.03 8.47
C GLU A 45 11.27 10.74 9.94
N LYS A 46 10.38 10.06 10.67
CA LYS A 46 10.55 9.75 12.10
C LYS A 46 11.34 8.47 12.35
N GLY A 47 11.36 7.54 11.40
CA GLY A 47 12.00 6.24 11.63
C GLY A 47 12.24 5.40 10.39
N GLY A 48 12.09 5.95 9.17
CA GLY A 48 12.36 5.22 7.94
C GLY A 48 11.45 4.00 7.73
N PHE A 49 10.21 4.07 8.21
CA PHE A 49 9.30 2.90 8.23
C PHE A 49 8.98 2.38 6.85
N MET A 50 8.77 3.26 5.88
CA MET A 50 8.50 2.84 4.50
C MET A 50 9.74 2.25 3.85
N SER A 51 10.90 2.89 4.03
CA SER A 51 12.18 2.39 3.54
C SER A 51 12.51 1.03 4.15
N SER A 52 12.32 0.85 5.46
CA SER A 52 12.51 -0.44 6.14
C SER A 52 11.58 -1.52 5.60
N ALA A 53 10.30 -1.21 5.41
CA ALA A 53 9.33 -2.17 4.87
C ALA A 53 9.68 -2.62 3.45
N MET A 54 10.19 -1.72 2.61
CA MET A 54 10.63 -2.07 1.25
C MET A 54 11.92 -2.89 1.25
N GLN A 55 12.87 -2.59 2.14
CA GLN A 55 14.09 -3.39 2.32
C GLN A 55 13.76 -4.81 2.82
N ASP A 56 12.85 -4.93 3.78
CA ASP A 56 12.39 -6.24 4.26
C ASP A 56 11.67 -7.03 3.17
N ALA A 57 10.80 -6.36 2.39
CA ALA A 57 10.16 -6.97 1.23
C ALA A 57 11.20 -7.49 0.22
N TYR A 58 12.24 -6.69 -0.03
CA TYR A 58 13.34 -7.13 -0.90
C TYR A 58 14.10 -8.32 -0.33
N ALA A 59 14.38 -8.30 0.97
CA ALA A 59 15.12 -9.38 1.63
C ALA A 59 14.35 -10.71 1.64
N VAL A 60 13.05 -10.69 1.94
CA VAL A 60 12.26 -11.93 2.02
C VAL A 60 11.93 -12.53 0.65
N LEU A 61 11.88 -11.73 -0.40
CA LEU A 61 11.58 -12.22 -1.74
C LEU A 61 12.72 -13.04 -2.35
N LYS A 62 12.34 -14.13 -3.00
CA LYS A 62 13.22 -14.86 -3.91
C LYS A 62 13.67 -13.95 -5.06
N PRO A 63 14.82 -14.20 -5.69
CA PRO A 63 15.12 -13.63 -7.01
C PRO A 63 13.96 -13.86 -7.98
N GLY A 64 13.52 -12.81 -8.70
CA GLY A 64 12.36 -12.84 -9.57
C GLY A 64 10.99 -12.76 -8.85
N GLY A 65 10.96 -12.74 -7.52
CA GLY A 65 9.73 -12.57 -6.75
C GLY A 65 9.07 -11.21 -6.99
N ILE A 66 7.76 -11.12 -6.76
CA ILE A 66 6.95 -9.96 -7.13
C ILE A 66 6.46 -9.16 -5.93
N VAL A 67 6.21 -7.86 -6.16
CA VAL A 67 5.51 -6.99 -5.20
C VAL A 67 4.26 -6.41 -5.85
N GLY A 68 3.10 -6.69 -5.26
CA GLY A 68 1.83 -6.07 -5.62
C GLY A 68 1.49 -4.92 -4.67
N ILE A 69 1.13 -3.76 -5.22
CA ILE A 69 0.76 -2.58 -4.45
C ILE A 69 -0.62 -2.12 -4.87
N VAL A 70 -1.53 -1.95 -3.90
CA VAL A 70 -2.77 -1.19 -4.05
C VAL A 70 -2.76 -0.09 -3.00
N GLN A 71 -2.79 1.19 -3.43
CA GLN A 71 -2.67 2.33 -2.55
C GLN A 71 -3.54 3.49 -3.03
N HIS A 72 -4.14 4.23 -2.09
CA HIS A 72 -4.89 5.45 -2.40
C HIS A 72 -3.97 6.45 -3.10
N GLU A 73 -4.40 6.90 -4.28
CA GLU A 73 -3.58 7.69 -5.20
C GLU A 73 -3.93 9.17 -5.11
N ALA A 74 -2.91 9.98 -4.82
CA ALA A 74 -2.97 11.42 -5.00
C ALA A 74 -2.61 11.76 -6.45
N ARG A 75 -3.31 12.74 -7.02
CA ARG A 75 -2.91 13.31 -8.31
C ARG A 75 -1.52 13.93 -8.22
N GLU A 76 -0.74 13.84 -9.28
CA GLU A 76 0.64 14.33 -9.31
C GLU A 76 0.74 15.87 -9.13
N ASP A 77 -0.32 16.62 -9.46
CA ASP A 77 -0.40 18.06 -9.30
C ASP A 77 -0.67 18.53 -7.86
N ARG A 78 -0.92 17.61 -6.92
CA ARG A 78 -1.15 17.95 -5.52
C ARG A 78 0.15 18.23 -4.77
N PRO A 79 0.12 19.10 -3.72
CA PRO A 79 1.32 19.36 -2.92
C PRO A 79 1.86 18.10 -2.24
N ASP A 80 3.19 17.91 -2.23
CA ASP A 80 3.82 16.78 -1.55
C ASP A 80 3.54 16.79 -0.04
N ALA A 81 3.42 17.97 0.56
CA ALA A 81 3.08 18.13 1.97
C ALA A 81 1.71 17.53 2.34
N TRP A 82 0.76 17.50 1.41
CA TRP A 82 -0.53 16.85 1.61
C TRP A 82 -0.48 15.38 1.23
N ALA A 83 0.24 15.03 0.15
CA ALA A 83 0.34 13.66 -0.37
C ALA A 83 1.41 12.82 0.36
N ASN A 84 1.64 13.07 1.65
CA ASN A 84 2.66 12.44 2.49
C ASN A 84 2.18 11.17 3.22
N GLY A 85 0.92 10.82 3.07
CA GLY A 85 0.27 9.69 3.75
C GLY A 85 -0.63 10.05 4.93
N ASP A 86 -0.54 11.27 5.49
CA ASP A 86 -1.40 11.69 6.61
C ASP A 86 -2.88 11.72 6.21
N ALA A 87 -3.19 12.20 5.02
CA ALA A 87 -4.52 12.17 4.43
C ALA A 87 -4.92 10.78 3.86
N GLY A 88 -4.02 9.80 3.90
CA GLY A 88 -4.19 8.46 3.34
C GLY A 88 -3.72 8.34 1.88
N TYR A 89 -3.44 9.44 1.20
CA TYR A 89 -3.06 9.49 -0.21
C TYR A 89 -1.55 9.58 -0.41
N LEU A 90 -1.05 8.93 -1.46
CA LEU A 90 0.34 9.01 -1.92
C LEU A 90 0.39 9.19 -3.43
N LYS A 91 1.38 9.90 -3.94
CA LYS A 91 1.62 10.02 -5.39
C LYS A 91 2.16 8.70 -5.96
N LYS A 92 1.74 8.37 -7.17
CA LYS A 92 2.25 7.21 -7.91
C LYS A 92 3.76 7.33 -8.16
N SER A 93 4.23 8.52 -8.53
CA SER A 93 5.64 8.84 -8.72
C SER A 93 6.48 8.60 -7.46
N TYR A 94 5.97 8.99 -6.29
CA TYR A 94 6.64 8.77 -5.00
C TYR A 94 6.83 7.27 -4.71
N ILE A 95 5.77 6.46 -4.90
CA ILE A 95 5.85 5.00 -4.71
C ILE A 95 6.86 4.39 -5.69
N LYS A 96 6.79 4.75 -6.99
CA LYS A 96 7.73 4.24 -7.99
C LYS A 96 9.18 4.58 -7.65
N ALA A 97 9.45 5.81 -7.18
CA ALA A 97 10.79 6.24 -6.77
C ALA A 97 11.32 5.44 -5.55
N LYS A 98 10.48 5.24 -4.53
CA LYS A 98 10.83 4.46 -3.33
C LYS A 98 11.10 2.99 -3.66
N MET A 99 10.29 2.38 -4.53
CA MET A 99 10.49 1.00 -4.98
C MET A 99 11.79 0.85 -5.79
N ALA A 100 12.08 1.78 -6.70
CA ALA A 100 13.32 1.79 -7.46
C ALA A 100 14.55 1.96 -6.53
N ALA A 101 14.47 2.85 -5.53
CA ALA A 101 15.54 3.04 -4.54
C ALA A 101 15.79 1.78 -3.71
N ALA A 102 14.77 0.94 -3.48
CA ALA A 102 14.88 -0.34 -2.81
C ALA A 102 15.38 -1.48 -3.73
N GLY A 103 15.63 -1.21 -5.02
CA GLY A 103 16.16 -2.18 -5.98
C GLY A 103 15.11 -2.95 -6.78
N PHE A 104 13.84 -2.58 -6.68
CA PHE A 104 12.77 -3.22 -7.45
C PHE A 104 12.66 -2.64 -8.86
N GLU A 105 12.32 -3.49 -9.83
CA GLU A 105 11.97 -3.10 -11.19
C GLU A 105 10.45 -2.96 -11.34
N PHE A 106 10.01 -1.86 -11.95
CA PHE A 106 8.60 -1.70 -12.30
C PHE A 106 8.23 -2.64 -13.46
N VAL A 107 7.11 -3.33 -13.35
CA VAL A 107 6.62 -4.30 -14.34
C VAL A 107 5.39 -3.78 -15.06
N ALA A 108 4.34 -3.43 -14.31
CA ALA A 108 3.05 -3.06 -14.87
C ALA A 108 2.22 -2.24 -13.90
N GLU A 109 1.20 -1.59 -14.41
CA GLU A 109 0.11 -0.98 -13.64
C GLU A 109 -1.24 -1.35 -14.23
N SER A 110 -2.30 -1.23 -13.41
CA SER A 110 -3.68 -1.48 -13.81
C SER A 110 -4.59 -0.38 -13.29
N ASP A 111 -5.58 -0.01 -14.07
CA ASP A 111 -6.63 0.96 -13.78
C ASP A 111 -7.84 0.38 -13.04
N ILE A 112 -7.83 -0.92 -12.76
CA ILE A 112 -8.97 -1.66 -12.18
C ILE A 112 -9.53 -1.04 -10.89
N ASN A 113 -8.72 -0.30 -10.16
CA ASN A 113 -9.07 0.38 -8.90
C ASN A 113 -9.14 1.91 -9.04
N GLU A 114 -9.06 2.44 -10.25
CA GLU A 114 -9.17 3.86 -10.48
C GLU A 114 -10.62 4.35 -10.30
N ASN A 115 -10.76 5.52 -9.71
CA ASN A 115 -12.04 6.21 -9.57
C ASN A 115 -11.86 7.71 -9.86
N ALA A 116 -12.21 8.11 -11.07
CA ALA A 116 -12.12 9.51 -11.52
C ALA A 116 -13.02 10.48 -10.73
N LYS A 117 -14.00 9.99 -9.95
CA LYS A 117 -14.83 10.81 -9.09
C LYS A 117 -14.12 11.24 -7.81
N ASP A 118 -13.07 10.54 -7.40
CA ASP A 118 -12.27 10.92 -6.24
C ASP A 118 -11.24 11.99 -6.64
N THR A 119 -11.66 13.23 -6.56
CA THR A 119 -10.86 14.41 -6.88
C THR A 119 -10.21 15.05 -5.66
N ALA A 120 -9.86 14.25 -4.65
CA ALA A 120 -9.32 14.69 -3.37
C ALA A 120 -8.24 15.77 -3.50
N GLY A 121 -8.26 16.72 -2.58
CA GLY A 121 -7.33 17.82 -2.50
C GLY A 121 -7.02 18.22 -1.05
N GLU A 122 -6.33 19.35 -0.86
CA GLU A 122 -6.00 19.86 0.47
C GLU A 122 -7.27 20.00 1.33
N GLY A 123 -7.20 19.49 2.56
CA GLY A 123 -8.33 19.41 3.48
C GLY A 123 -9.13 18.11 3.42
N ASP A 124 -9.02 17.33 2.34
CA ASP A 124 -9.64 16.02 2.25
C ASP A 124 -8.79 14.93 2.87
N ILE A 125 -9.48 13.95 3.48
CA ILE A 125 -8.87 12.69 3.93
C ILE A 125 -9.57 11.51 3.27
N VAL A 126 -8.86 10.43 3.02
CA VAL A 126 -9.41 9.24 2.34
C VAL A 126 -10.59 8.63 3.11
N TRP A 127 -10.56 8.68 4.42
CA TRP A 127 -11.59 8.12 5.30
C TRP A 127 -12.95 8.85 5.23
N ARG A 128 -13.05 10.02 4.55
CA ARG A 128 -14.33 10.65 4.23
C ARG A 128 -15.19 9.78 3.31
N LEU A 129 -14.55 8.94 2.52
CA LEU A 129 -15.19 8.05 1.54
C LEU A 129 -15.62 6.71 2.15
N PRO A 130 -16.48 5.92 1.47
CA PRO A 130 -16.80 4.57 1.88
C PRO A 130 -15.54 3.68 2.03
N PRO A 131 -15.58 2.72 2.94
CA PRO A 131 -16.68 2.38 3.87
C PRO A 131 -16.73 3.24 5.12
N SER A 132 -15.70 4.06 5.41
CA SER A 132 -15.56 4.78 6.69
C SER A 132 -16.54 5.92 6.84
N LEU A 133 -16.76 6.74 5.80
CA LEU A 133 -17.65 7.91 5.78
C LEU A 133 -17.42 8.87 6.98
N SER A 134 -16.14 9.05 7.34
CA SER A 134 -15.73 9.89 8.46
C SER A 134 -16.19 11.35 8.27
N GLY A 135 -16.70 11.94 9.36
CA GLY A 135 -17.14 13.34 9.37
C GLY A 135 -18.48 13.59 8.67
N SER A 136 -19.26 12.54 8.38
CA SER A 136 -20.61 12.65 7.79
C SER A 136 -21.68 11.90 8.60
N LYS A 137 -21.38 11.55 9.86
CA LYS A 137 -22.31 10.76 10.69
C LYS A 137 -23.64 11.46 10.92
N ASP A 138 -23.60 12.76 11.20
CA ASP A 138 -24.75 13.59 11.55
C ASP A 138 -25.12 14.57 10.41
N ASP A 139 -24.67 14.27 9.16
CA ASP A 139 -24.88 15.08 7.97
C ASP A 139 -25.22 14.15 6.79
N GLU A 140 -26.52 13.95 6.59
CA GLU A 140 -27.03 13.04 5.57
C GLU A 140 -26.70 13.49 4.14
N GLU A 141 -26.71 14.81 3.88
CA GLU A 141 -26.39 15.36 2.57
C GLU A 141 -24.91 15.11 2.23
N LYS A 142 -24.02 15.46 3.15
CA LYS A 142 -22.59 15.17 3.02
C LYS A 142 -22.31 13.68 2.88
N ARG A 143 -23.02 12.85 3.64
CA ARG A 143 -22.90 11.39 3.56
C ARG A 143 -23.30 10.89 2.18
N ALA A 144 -24.43 11.37 1.63
CA ALA A 144 -24.89 11.00 0.31
C ALA A 144 -23.90 11.44 -0.78
N MET A 145 -23.32 12.64 -0.66
CA MET A 145 -22.26 13.12 -1.56
C MET A 145 -21.02 12.19 -1.53
N MET A 146 -20.54 11.80 -0.34
CA MET A 146 -19.39 10.91 -0.22
C MET A 146 -19.70 9.51 -0.78
N GLN A 147 -20.90 9.00 -0.54
CA GLN A 147 -21.34 7.72 -1.13
C GLN A 147 -21.45 7.78 -2.67
N ALA A 148 -21.85 8.91 -3.24
CA ALA A 148 -21.94 9.11 -4.70
C ALA A 148 -20.55 9.13 -5.37
N ILE A 149 -19.50 9.56 -4.66
CA ILE A 149 -18.10 9.43 -5.11
C ILE A 149 -17.72 7.95 -5.15
N GLY A 150 -18.10 7.18 -4.13
CA GLY A 150 -17.72 5.78 -3.97
C GLY A 150 -16.38 5.62 -3.26
N GLU A 151 -15.70 4.51 -3.51
CA GLU A 151 -14.37 4.27 -2.94
C GLU A 151 -13.31 5.21 -3.54
N SER A 152 -12.21 5.40 -2.83
CA SER A 152 -11.10 6.25 -3.27
C SER A 152 -10.49 5.79 -4.59
N ASN A 153 -9.91 6.74 -5.32
CA ASN A 153 -8.98 6.43 -6.42
C ASN A 153 -7.76 5.68 -5.88
N ARG A 154 -7.39 4.56 -6.51
CA ARG A 154 -6.27 3.73 -6.07
C ARG A 154 -5.41 3.29 -7.24
N MET A 155 -4.11 3.54 -7.13
CA MET A 155 -3.12 2.92 -8.01
C MET A 155 -3.02 1.43 -7.73
N THR A 156 -2.82 0.63 -8.76
CA THR A 156 -2.50 -0.79 -8.68
C THR A 156 -1.23 -1.03 -9.47
N LEU A 157 -0.15 -1.39 -8.78
CA LEU A 157 1.21 -1.46 -9.34
C LEU A 157 1.81 -2.84 -9.10
N LEU A 158 2.58 -3.31 -10.08
CA LEU A 158 3.36 -4.54 -10.02
C LEU A 158 4.84 -4.22 -10.18
N PHE A 159 5.64 -4.72 -9.25
CA PHE A 159 7.09 -4.69 -9.29
C PHE A 159 7.66 -6.10 -9.18
N LYS A 160 8.92 -6.27 -9.54
CA LYS A 160 9.67 -7.51 -9.32
C LYS A 160 11.03 -7.23 -8.70
N LYS A 161 11.53 -8.17 -7.92
CA LYS A 161 12.93 -8.24 -7.55
C LYS A 161 13.71 -8.81 -8.74
N PRO A 162 14.83 -8.19 -9.15
CA PRO A 162 15.69 -8.77 -10.19
C PRO A 162 16.01 -10.24 -9.90
N ALA A 163 16.23 -11.02 -10.98
CA ALA A 163 16.57 -12.44 -10.85
C ALA A 163 18.05 -12.67 -10.48
N GLU A 164 18.89 -11.61 -10.66
CA GLU A 164 20.32 -11.59 -10.32
C GLU A 164 20.66 -10.30 -9.58
#